data_dae1f4247367ab343b2689701c06bbba
#
_entry.id   dae1f4247367ab343b2689701c06bbba
#
_cell.length_a   1.000
_cell.length_b   1.000
_cell.length_c   1.000
_cell.angle_alpha   90.00
_cell.angle_beta   90.00
_cell.angle_gamma   90.00
#
_symmetry.space_group_name_H-M   'P 1'
#
loop_
_entity.id
_entity.type
_entity.pdbx_description
1 polymer ?
#
loop_
_entity_poly.entity_id
_entity_poly.type
_entity_poly.pdbx_seq_one_letter_code
_entity_poly.pdbx_strand_id
1 'polypeptide(L)'
;TITVTAVSGGRVALPNALASEDLEPRYCPSTEVRVELRGADNCSRQVVNYAVANPVHTSRLLACEVLTPGGNWSSYPPHKHDEESQVEHELEEIYYFEIRGDEHGPGMAFHGTYGTPDRPIHVAEMISNGDVALVPHGWHGPCAAAPGYDLYYLNVMAGPGAAEWKSVDDPHYGWIRQTWQDQDIDPRLPLAVDDSKE
;
A
#
# COMPACT_ATOMS: atom_id res chain seq x y z
N THR A 1 18.55 19.73 4.20
CA THR A 1 18.32 19.11 5.53
C THR A 1 16.90 19.42 5.96
N ILE A 2 16.14 18.40 6.36
CA ILE A 2 14.79 18.54 6.93
C ILE A 2 14.92 18.27 8.43
N THR A 3 14.28 19.10 9.23
CA THR A 3 14.16 18.89 10.68
C THR A 3 12.69 18.66 11.01
N VAL A 4 12.39 17.54 11.65
CA VAL A 4 11.05 17.20 12.15
C VAL A 4 11.07 17.34 13.65
N THR A 5 10.14 18.12 14.20
CA THR A 5 10.00 18.31 15.66
C THR A 5 8.60 17.89 16.09
N ALA A 6 8.50 16.84 16.90
CA ALA A 6 7.25 16.45 17.52
C ALA A 6 7.05 17.22 18.84
N VAL A 7 6.02 18.04 18.90
CA VAL A 7 5.75 18.90 20.09
C VAL A 7 5.13 18.12 21.23
N SER A 8 4.30 17.13 20.90
CA SER A 8 3.57 16.27 21.87
C SER A 8 3.94 14.79 21.78
N GLY A 9 5.02 14.47 21.07
CA GLY A 9 5.35 13.08 20.72
C GLY A 9 4.66 12.66 19.41
N GLY A 10 4.97 11.44 18.93
CA GLY A 10 4.38 10.90 17.72
C GLY A 10 5.33 9.96 16.97
N ARG A 11 4.80 9.29 15.95
CA ARG A 11 5.59 8.48 15.01
C ARG A 11 5.64 9.18 13.65
N VAL A 12 6.77 9.08 12.99
CA VAL A 12 6.99 9.68 11.66
C VAL A 12 7.59 8.63 10.76
N ALA A 13 6.99 8.38 9.61
CA ALA A 13 7.63 7.62 8.54
C ALA A 13 8.49 8.56 7.70
N LEU A 14 9.70 8.12 7.35
CA LEU A 14 10.65 8.84 6.51
C LEU A 14 11.02 8.01 5.28
N PRO A 15 10.07 7.75 4.37
CA PRO A 15 10.37 7.04 3.13
C PRO A 15 11.33 7.87 2.29
N ASN A 16 12.31 7.23 1.67
CA ASN A 16 13.28 7.90 0.82
C ASN A 16 13.73 6.99 -0.33
N ALA A 17 14.14 7.62 -1.42
CA ALA A 17 14.74 6.98 -2.57
C ALA A 17 15.85 7.87 -3.15
N LEU A 18 16.73 7.28 -3.96
CA LEU A 18 17.73 8.04 -4.69
C LEU A 18 17.03 8.94 -5.72
N ALA A 19 17.23 10.24 -5.59
CA ALA A 19 16.68 11.21 -6.51
C ALA A 19 17.54 11.33 -7.77
N SER A 20 16.92 11.61 -8.92
CA SER A 20 17.58 11.94 -10.18
C SER A 20 17.65 13.45 -10.44
N GLU A 21 16.93 14.24 -9.63
CA GLU A 21 16.84 15.69 -9.72
C GLU A 21 16.63 16.32 -8.35
N ASP A 22 17.01 17.56 -8.20
CA ASP A 22 16.72 18.36 -7.02
C ASP A 22 15.33 19.00 -7.14
N LEU A 23 14.51 18.80 -6.13
CA LEU A 23 13.16 19.35 -6.05
C LEU A 23 13.03 20.28 -4.85
N GLU A 24 12.26 21.35 -5.02
CA GLU A 24 11.96 22.24 -3.91
C GLU A 24 11.08 21.53 -2.86
N PRO A 25 11.37 21.71 -1.57
CA PRO A 25 10.55 21.13 -0.51
C PRO A 25 9.11 21.65 -0.57
N ARG A 26 8.16 20.74 -0.44
CA ARG A 26 6.74 21.05 -0.38
C ARG A 26 6.09 20.41 0.84
N TYR A 27 5.30 21.18 1.55
CA TYR A 27 4.35 20.67 2.53
C TYR A 27 3.00 20.40 1.84
N CYS A 28 2.45 19.22 2.04
CA CYS A 28 1.13 18.84 1.57
C CYS A 28 0.24 18.52 2.79
N PRO A 29 -0.77 19.35 3.08
CA PRO A 29 -1.70 19.05 4.16
C PRO A 29 -2.58 17.85 3.81
N SER A 30 -3.06 17.12 4.82
CA SER A 30 -3.91 15.94 4.63
C SER A 30 -5.18 16.22 3.82
N THR A 31 -5.67 17.45 3.86
CA THR A 31 -6.86 17.89 3.10
C THR A 31 -6.63 17.98 1.58
N GLU A 32 -5.38 17.99 1.12
CA GLU A 32 -5.03 17.98 -0.30
C GLU A 32 -4.73 16.56 -0.81
N VAL A 33 -4.63 15.58 0.09
CA VAL A 33 -4.28 14.21 -0.27
C VAL A 33 -5.50 13.51 -0.87
N ARG A 34 -5.31 12.88 -2.03
CA ARG A 34 -6.37 12.14 -2.70
C ARG A 34 -6.64 10.83 -1.99
N VAL A 35 -7.90 10.64 -1.57
CA VAL A 35 -8.41 9.40 -1.03
C VAL A 35 -9.25 8.69 -2.10
N GLU A 36 -8.98 7.41 -2.30
CA GLU A 36 -9.73 6.54 -3.22
C GLU A 36 -10.26 5.32 -2.49
N LEU A 37 -11.50 4.95 -2.79
CA LEU A 37 -12.04 3.65 -2.44
C LEU A 37 -11.88 2.72 -3.64
N ARG A 38 -11.16 1.62 -3.46
CA ARG A 38 -10.83 0.67 -4.52
C ARG A 38 -11.37 -0.72 -4.21
N GLY A 39 -11.64 -1.48 -5.28
CA GLY A 39 -12.23 -2.82 -5.19
C GLY A 39 -13.72 -2.77 -4.96
N ALA A 40 -14.31 -3.90 -4.62
CA ALA A 40 -15.70 -4.03 -4.22
C ALA A 40 -15.86 -5.23 -3.28
N ASP A 41 -16.99 -5.30 -2.56
CA ASP A 41 -17.28 -6.33 -1.58
C ASP A 41 -16.07 -6.59 -0.66
N ASN A 42 -15.66 -7.82 -0.46
CA ASN A 42 -14.52 -8.19 0.38
C ASN A 42 -13.14 -7.84 -0.20
N CYS A 43 -13.07 -7.20 -1.37
CA CYS A 43 -11.86 -6.60 -1.91
C CYS A 43 -11.81 -5.07 -1.75
N SER A 44 -12.76 -4.49 -1.03
CA SER A 44 -12.84 -3.05 -0.79
C SER A 44 -11.75 -2.59 0.19
N ARG A 45 -11.06 -1.51 -0.18
CA ARG A 45 -10.05 -0.84 0.65
C ARG A 45 -10.02 0.65 0.36
N GLN A 46 -9.51 1.41 1.31
CA GLN A 46 -9.22 2.84 1.17
C GLN A 46 -7.75 3.05 0.86
N VAL A 47 -7.45 3.88 -0.12
CA VAL A 47 -6.08 4.24 -0.52
C VAL A 47 -5.90 5.75 -0.37
N VAL A 48 -4.88 6.15 0.37
CA VAL A 48 -4.50 7.55 0.59
C VAL A 48 -3.22 7.82 -0.18
N ASN A 49 -3.33 8.61 -1.26
CA ASN A 49 -2.25 8.78 -2.25
C ASN A 49 -1.41 10.02 -1.93
N TYR A 50 -0.29 9.87 -1.23
CA TYR A 50 0.61 10.99 -0.89
C TYR A 50 1.50 11.40 -2.08
N ALA A 51 2.16 10.43 -2.68
CA ALA A 51 3.11 10.62 -3.77
C ALA A 51 2.85 9.63 -4.92
N VAL A 52 1.58 9.31 -5.18
CA VAL A 52 1.11 8.58 -6.35
C VAL A 52 0.15 9.49 -7.11
N ALA A 53 0.50 9.87 -8.35
CA ALA A 53 -0.31 10.75 -9.23
C ALA A 53 -0.73 12.11 -8.61
N ASN A 54 0.09 12.73 -7.78
CA ASN A 54 -0.16 13.94 -6.97
C ASN A 54 -0.63 13.62 -5.52
N PRO A 55 -0.55 14.53 -4.59
CA PRO A 55 -0.28 15.95 -4.72
C PRO A 55 1.19 16.34 -4.61
N VAL A 56 2.08 15.42 -4.19
CA VAL A 56 3.51 15.71 -4.04
C VAL A 56 4.26 15.14 -5.25
N HIS A 57 4.90 16.03 -6.00
CA HIS A 57 5.81 15.61 -7.05
C HIS A 57 7.12 15.12 -6.43
N THR A 58 7.56 13.95 -6.84
CA THR A 58 8.80 13.31 -6.40
C THR A 58 9.62 12.90 -7.62
N SER A 59 10.92 12.81 -7.45
CA SER A 59 11.82 12.38 -8.52
C SER A 59 11.61 10.90 -8.89
N ARG A 60 11.53 10.03 -7.88
CA ARG A 60 11.41 8.56 -8.08
C ARG A 60 10.54 7.88 -7.04
N LEU A 61 10.31 8.52 -5.91
CA LEU A 61 9.56 7.95 -4.80
C LEU A 61 8.07 7.95 -5.10
N LEU A 62 7.42 6.82 -4.86
CA LEU A 62 5.97 6.71 -4.77
C LEU A 62 5.61 6.28 -3.34
N ALA A 63 4.56 6.86 -2.78
CA ALA A 63 4.09 6.49 -1.45
C ALA A 63 2.58 6.65 -1.34
N CYS A 64 1.94 5.63 -0.79
CA CYS A 64 0.52 5.66 -0.44
C CYS A 64 0.26 4.81 0.81
N GLU A 65 -0.82 5.11 1.51
CA GLU A 65 -1.34 4.27 2.58
C GLU A 65 -2.54 3.49 2.11
N VAL A 66 -2.71 2.30 2.66
CA VAL A 66 -3.89 1.47 2.42
C VAL A 66 -4.49 1.04 3.74
N LEU A 67 -5.79 1.23 3.85
CA LEU A 67 -6.61 0.77 4.97
C LEU A 67 -7.58 -0.29 4.47
N THR A 68 -7.51 -1.47 5.08
CA THR A 68 -8.28 -2.64 4.70
C THR A 68 -9.17 -3.05 5.86
N PRO A 69 -10.49 -2.96 5.73
CA PRO A 69 -11.42 -3.41 6.77
C PRO A 69 -11.21 -4.89 7.13
N GLY A 70 -11.38 -5.22 8.41
CA GLY A 70 -11.24 -6.60 8.90
C GLY A 70 -12.08 -7.60 8.11
N GLY A 71 -11.46 -8.71 7.69
CA GLY A 71 -12.05 -9.72 6.81
C GLY A 71 -11.91 -9.45 5.31
N ASN A 72 -11.44 -8.26 4.92
CA ASN A 72 -11.25 -7.90 3.51
C ASN A 72 -9.82 -8.23 3.01
N TRP A 73 -9.70 -8.27 1.71
CA TRP A 73 -8.47 -8.40 0.96
C TRP A 73 -8.10 -7.07 0.30
N SER A 74 -6.84 -6.73 0.29
CA SER A 74 -6.31 -5.56 -0.40
C SER A 74 -5.07 -5.88 -1.21
N SER A 75 -4.61 -4.95 -2.04
CA SER A 75 -3.61 -5.19 -3.06
C SER A 75 -3.90 -6.46 -3.88
N TYR A 76 -5.19 -6.80 -3.99
CA TYR A 76 -5.71 -7.94 -4.72
C TYR A 76 -6.46 -7.45 -5.98
N PRO A 77 -6.35 -8.12 -7.14
CA PRO A 77 -5.58 -9.34 -7.38
C PRO A 77 -4.07 -9.16 -7.23
N PRO A 78 -3.30 -10.27 -7.10
CA PRO A 78 -1.85 -10.21 -7.15
C PRO A 78 -1.40 -9.49 -8.41
N HIS A 79 -0.42 -8.62 -8.29
CA HIS A 79 0.11 -7.83 -9.39
C HIS A 79 1.63 -7.73 -9.29
N LYS A 80 2.27 -7.29 -10.37
CA LYS A 80 3.70 -7.02 -10.37
C LYS A 80 4.03 -5.73 -11.12
N HIS A 81 5.18 -5.17 -10.83
CA HIS A 81 5.78 -4.02 -11.48
C HIS A 81 7.30 -4.11 -11.35
N ASP A 82 7.88 -5.17 -11.92
CA ASP A 82 9.28 -5.51 -11.79
C ASP A 82 10.02 -5.61 -13.15
N GLU A 83 9.37 -5.15 -14.19
CA GLU A 83 9.92 -5.09 -15.55
C GLU A 83 9.51 -3.78 -16.24
N GLU A 84 10.44 -3.15 -16.94
CA GLU A 84 10.12 -1.95 -17.71
C GLU A 84 9.47 -2.30 -19.05
N SER A 85 8.24 -1.81 -19.28
CA SER A 85 7.49 -2.04 -20.53
C SER A 85 6.49 -0.91 -20.79
N GLN A 86 5.64 -1.06 -21.81
CA GLN A 86 4.55 -0.10 -22.08
C GLN A 86 3.43 -0.14 -21.01
N VAL A 87 3.27 -1.29 -20.34
CA VAL A 87 2.16 -1.54 -19.40
C VAL A 87 2.61 -1.73 -17.96
N GLU A 88 3.90 -1.77 -17.73
CA GLU A 88 4.51 -2.03 -16.42
C GLU A 88 5.77 -1.19 -16.27
N HIS A 89 6.01 -0.66 -15.05
CA HIS A 89 7.27 -0.02 -14.68
C HIS A 89 8.07 -0.89 -13.71
N GLU A 90 9.39 -0.79 -13.80
CA GLU A 90 10.29 -1.47 -12.86
C GLU A 90 10.36 -0.67 -11.56
N LEU A 91 9.74 -1.20 -10.49
CA LEU A 91 9.72 -0.64 -9.16
C LEU A 91 9.98 -1.74 -8.12
N GLU A 92 10.83 -1.45 -7.15
CA GLU A 92 10.90 -2.20 -5.89
C GLU A 92 9.88 -1.60 -4.91
N GLU A 93 9.34 -2.41 -4.02
CA GLU A 93 8.32 -1.98 -3.06
C GLU A 93 8.62 -2.43 -1.64
N ILE A 94 8.19 -1.62 -0.69
CA ILE A 94 8.20 -1.91 0.74
C ILE A 94 6.78 -1.76 1.26
N TYR A 95 6.32 -2.75 2.04
CA TYR A 95 5.13 -2.68 2.88
C TYR A 95 5.55 -2.54 4.33
N TYR A 96 5.10 -1.49 5.01
CA TYR A 96 5.17 -1.39 6.46
C TYR A 96 3.77 -1.55 7.02
N PHE A 97 3.58 -2.49 7.95
CA PHE A 97 2.25 -2.89 8.44
C PHE A 97 1.97 -2.38 9.85
N GLU A 98 0.72 -1.96 10.07
CA GLU A 98 0.17 -1.73 11.40
C GLU A 98 -1.19 -2.41 11.54
N ILE A 99 -1.35 -3.15 12.63
CA ILE A 99 -2.59 -3.86 12.96
C ILE A 99 -2.86 -3.62 14.43
N ARG A 100 -3.89 -2.83 14.73
CA ARG A 100 -4.27 -2.59 16.12
C ARG A 100 -4.88 -3.86 16.71
N GLY A 101 -4.30 -4.35 17.79
CA GLY A 101 -4.92 -5.36 18.64
C GLY A 101 -6.03 -4.78 19.51
N ASP A 102 -6.72 -5.64 20.23
CA ASP A 102 -7.78 -5.30 21.18
C ASP A 102 -7.57 -6.01 22.53
N GLU A 103 -8.61 -6.02 23.37
CA GLU A 103 -8.58 -6.68 24.67
C GLU A 103 -8.41 -8.21 24.60
N HIS A 104 -8.62 -8.83 23.44
CA HIS A 104 -8.47 -10.27 23.22
C HIS A 104 -7.05 -10.64 22.77
N GLY A 105 -6.29 -9.68 22.23
CA GLY A 105 -4.90 -9.92 21.82
C GLY A 105 -4.40 -9.05 20.66
N PRO A 106 -3.24 -9.43 20.10
CA PRO A 106 -2.66 -8.70 18.97
C PRO A 106 -3.48 -8.91 17.70
N GLY A 107 -3.54 -7.87 16.88
CA GLY A 107 -4.10 -7.97 15.53
C GLY A 107 -3.24 -8.84 14.61
N MET A 108 -3.85 -9.38 13.57
CA MET A 108 -3.22 -10.32 12.64
C MET A 108 -3.69 -10.07 11.21
N ALA A 109 -2.80 -10.26 10.26
CA ALA A 109 -3.12 -10.29 8.84
C ALA A 109 -2.17 -11.24 8.09
N PHE A 110 -2.35 -11.39 6.78
CA PHE A 110 -1.46 -12.17 5.91
C PHE A 110 -0.97 -11.33 4.75
N HIS A 111 0.24 -11.61 4.30
CA HIS A 111 0.83 -11.04 3.10
C HIS A 111 1.47 -12.14 2.25
N GLY A 112 1.34 -12.01 0.92
CA GLY A 112 1.90 -12.95 -0.04
C GLY A 112 2.72 -12.29 -1.14
N THR A 113 3.85 -12.92 -1.48
CA THR A 113 4.66 -12.61 -2.66
C THR A 113 5.14 -13.92 -3.27
N TYR A 114 5.04 -14.06 -4.59
CA TYR A 114 5.53 -15.25 -5.29
C TYR A 114 6.12 -14.87 -6.65
N GLY A 115 7.12 -15.63 -7.06
CA GLY A 115 7.85 -15.40 -8.30
C GLY A 115 7.43 -16.31 -9.44
N THR A 116 8.22 -16.26 -10.50
CA THR A 116 8.16 -17.19 -11.62
C THR A 116 9.24 -18.28 -11.48
N PRO A 117 9.20 -19.36 -12.28
CA PRO A 117 10.27 -20.36 -12.26
C PRO A 117 11.66 -19.78 -12.52
N ASP A 118 11.76 -18.73 -13.33
CA ASP A 118 13.04 -18.09 -13.69
C ASP A 118 13.50 -17.06 -12.65
N ARG A 119 12.56 -16.49 -11.88
CA ARG A 119 12.83 -15.52 -10.80
C ARG A 119 12.08 -15.95 -9.53
N PRO A 120 12.54 -17.00 -8.85
CA PRO A 120 11.82 -17.55 -7.72
C PRO A 120 11.87 -16.64 -6.50
N ILE A 121 10.72 -16.40 -5.90
CA ILE A 121 10.52 -15.83 -4.57
C ILE A 121 9.26 -16.45 -4.01
N HIS A 122 9.20 -16.70 -2.72
CA HIS A 122 7.99 -17.19 -2.07
C HIS A 122 7.92 -16.68 -0.64
N VAL A 123 6.93 -15.84 -0.38
CA VAL A 123 6.57 -15.30 0.92
C VAL A 123 5.09 -15.57 1.13
N ALA A 124 4.73 -16.23 2.20
CA ALA A 124 3.34 -16.45 2.61
C ALA A 124 3.33 -16.38 4.15
N GLU A 125 3.27 -15.16 4.66
CA GLU A 125 3.55 -14.89 6.07
C GLU A 125 2.33 -14.32 6.79
N MET A 126 2.18 -14.76 8.02
CA MET A 126 1.34 -14.10 9.00
C MET A 126 2.08 -12.87 9.52
N ILE A 127 1.50 -11.72 9.32
CA ILE A 127 2.09 -10.43 9.70
C ILE A 127 1.48 -9.86 10.96
N SER A 128 2.30 -9.14 11.69
CA SER A 128 2.00 -8.48 12.95
C SER A 128 2.25 -6.98 12.86
N ASN A 129 1.80 -6.27 13.88
CA ASN A 129 2.02 -4.82 13.97
C ASN A 129 3.51 -4.47 13.98
N GLY A 130 3.95 -3.63 13.06
CA GLY A 130 5.32 -3.17 12.90
C GLY A 130 6.18 -4.00 11.94
N ASP A 131 5.64 -5.06 11.35
CA ASP A 131 6.37 -5.87 10.36
C ASP A 131 6.58 -5.10 9.06
N VAL A 132 7.60 -5.53 8.32
CA VAL A 132 7.96 -4.99 7.00
C VAL A 132 8.12 -6.13 6.01
N ALA A 133 7.46 -6.04 4.86
CA ALA A 133 7.74 -6.90 3.72
C ALA A 133 8.53 -6.14 2.66
N LEU A 134 9.56 -6.79 2.13
CA LEU A 134 10.34 -6.30 0.99
C LEU A 134 9.91 -7.05 -0.26
N VAL A 135 9.57 -6.32 -1.31
CA VAL A 135 9.17 -6.86 -2.60
C VAL A 135 10.16 -6.40 -3.66
N PRO A 136 11.28 -7.13 -3.84
CA PRO A 136 12.26 -6.79 -4.87
C PRO A 136 11.79 -7.17 -6.27
N HIS A 137 10.88 -8.12 -6.40
CA HIS A 137 10.26 -8.57 -7.65
C HIS A 137 9.12 -9.55 -7.39
N GLY A 138 8.38 -9.90 -8.43
CA GLY A 138 7.38 -10.96 -8.42
C GLY A 138 5.96 -10.47 -8.17
N TRP A 139 5.03 -11.39 -8.34
CA TRP A 139 3.62 -11.19 -8.04
C TRP A 139 3.42 -11.00 -6.55
N HIS A 140 2.81 -9.90 -6.17
CA HIS A 140 2.67 -9.54 -4.76
C HIS A 140 1.36 -8.82 -4.50
N GLY A 141 1.14 -8.52 -3.26
CA GLY A 141 0.05 -7.71 -2.82
C GLY A 141 -1.15 -8.43 -2.24
N PRO A 142 -1.39 -9.73 -2.31
CA PRO A 142 -2.44 -10.30 -1.50
C PRO A 142 -2.17 -10.01 -0.02
N CYS A 143 -2.88 -9.00 0.52
CA CYS A 143 -2.94 -8.73 1.95
C CYS A 143 -4.35 -9.06 2.43
N ALA A 144 -4.47 -9.92 3.44
CA ALA A 144 -5.75 -10.32 4.01
C ALA A 144 -5.82 -9.88 5.47
N ALA A 145 -6.71 -8.96 5.77
CA ALA A 145 -7.00 -8.55 7.14
C ALA A 145 -7.78 -9.65 7.86
N ALA A 146 -7.35 -10.07 9.04
CA ALA A 146 -8.12 -11.03 9.82
C ALA A 146 -9.48 -10.43 10.23
N PRO A 147 -10.55 -11.24 10.30
CA PRO A 147 -11.84 -10.75 10.79
C PRO A 147 -11.71 -10.10 12.18
N GLY A 148 -12.26 -8.91 12.34
CA GLY A 148 -12.21 -8.13 13.58
C GLY A 148 -11.02 -7.17 13.68
N TYR A 149 -10.03 -7.24 12.79
CA TYR A 149 -8.85 -6.37 12.82
C TYR A 149 -8.68 -5.66 11.49
N ASP A 150 -8.72 -4.33 11.50
CA ASP A 150 -8.39 -3.55 10.32
C ASP A 150 -6.88 -3.56 10.10
N LEU A 151 -6.49 -3.68 8.84
CA LEU A 151 -5.11 -3.68 8.41
C LEU A 151 -4.75 -2.33 7.78
N TYR A 152 -3.73 -1.68 8.31
CA TYR A 152 -3.05 -0.56 7.69
C TYR A 152 -1.71 -1.01 7.12
N TYR A 153 -1.33 -0.48 5.97
CA TYR A 153 0.05 -0.52 5.52
C TYR A 153 0.43 0.74 4.73
N LEU A 154 1.69 1.14 4.89
CA LEU A 154 2.34 2.14 4.07
C LEU A 154 3.09 1.43 2.96
N ASN A 155 2.72 1.72 1.71
CA ASN A 155 3.46 1.31 0.53
C ASN A 155 4.46 2.39 0.14
N VAL A 156 5.70 1.97 -0.11
CA VAL A 156 6.76 2.82 -0.62
C VAL A 156 7.41 2.12 -1.80
N MET A 157 7.42 2.77 -2.93
CA MET A 157 7.97 2.23 -4.17
C MET A 157 8.99 3.19 -4.77
N ALA A 158 9.99 2.66 -5.41
CA ALA A 158 10.93 3.41 -6.25
C ALA A 158 11.58 2.50 -7.28
N GLY A 159 11.99 3.07 -8.40
CA GLY A 159 12.67 2.35 -9.46
C GLY A 159 13.65 3.22 -10.24
N PRO A 160 14.31 2.67 -11.27
CA PRO A 160 15.25 3.40 -12.10
C PRO A 160 14.60 4.47 -12.97
N GLY A 161 13.32 4.30 -13.29
CA GLY A 161 12.53 5.18 -14.14
C GLY A 161 11.88 6.36 -13.43
N ALA A 162 10.87 6.95 -14.05
CA ALA A 162 10.07 8.02 -13.49
C ALA A 162 9.19 7.51 -12.33
N ALA A 163 8.76 8.45 -11.46
CA ALA A 163 7.82 8.16 -10.38
C ALA A 163 6.39 7.98 -10.94
N GLU A 164 6.17 6.90 -11.66
CA GLU A 164 4.89 6.53 -12.23
C GLU A 164 4.59 5.07 -11.91
N TRP A 165 3.40 4.81 -11.38
CA TRP A 165 2.98 3.45 -11.07
C TRP A 165 2.20 2.84 -12.23
N LYS A 166 2.79 1.80 -12.83
CA LYS A 166 2.14 0.91 -13.78
C LYS A 166 2.40 -0.52 -13.36
N SER A 167 1.36 -1.31 -13.24
CA SER A 167 1.43 -2.70 -12.83
C SER A 167 0.56 -3.58 -13.71
N VAL A 168 0.91 -4.85 -13.79
CA VAL A 168 0.10 -5.87 -14.44
C VAL A 168 -0.45 -6.83 -13.41
N ASP A 169 -1.71 -7.25 -13.59
CA ASP A 169 -2.30 -8.27 -12.72
C ASP A 169 -1.82 -9.66 -13.13
N ASP A 170 -1.72 -10.57 -12.15
CA ASP A 170 -1.54 -11.98 -12.45
C ASP A 170 -2.74 -12.47 -13.30
N PRO A 171 -2.48 -13.03 -14.50
CA PRO A 171 -3.54 -13.43 -15.41
C PRO A 171 -4.47 -14.51 -14.85
N HIS A 172 -4.03 -15.27 -13.84
CA HIS A 172 -4.87 -16.27 -13.18
C HIS A 172 -5.93 -15.66 -12.25
N TYR A 173 -5.69 -14.43 -11.76
CA TYR A 173 -6.55 -13.81 -10.74
C TYR A 173 -7.15 -12.47 -11.19
N GLY A 174 -6.63 -11.85 -12.26
CA GLY A 174 -7.08 -10.55 -12.78
C GLY A 174 -8.57 -10.48 -13.13
N TRP A 175 -9.20 -11.62 -13.41
CA TRP A 175 -10.64 -11.71 -13.71
C TRP A 175 -11.54 -11.15 -12.62
N ILE A 176 -11.09 -11.13 -11.36
CA ILE A 176 -11.88 -10.63 -10.23
C ILE A 176 -12.32 -9.18 -10.41
N ARG A 177 -11.51 -8.36 -11.11
CA ARG A 177 -11.86 -6.96 -11.36
C ARG A 177 -13.15 -6.79 -12.16
N GLN A 178 -13.52 -7.79 -12.97
CA GLN A 178 -14.75 -7.75 -13.75
C GLN A 178 -15.99 -7.90 -12.86
N THR A 179 -15.88 -8.60 -11.75
CA THR A 179 -17.00 -8.79 -10.81
C THR A 179 -17.32 -7.51 -10.02
N TRP A 180 -16.38 -6.59 -9.89
CA TRP A 180 -16.56 -5.35 -9.11
C TRP A 180 -17.56 -4.38 -9.75
N GLN A 181 -17.90 -4.55 -11.04
CA GLN A 181 -18.87 -3.71 -11.72
C GLN A 181 -20.29 -3.92 -11.20
N ASP A 182 -20.58 -5.09 -10.66
CA ASP A 182 -21.88 -5.51 -10.14
C ASP A 182 -21.92 -5.61 -8.60
N GLN A 183 -20.89 -5.09 -7.92
CA GLN A 183 -20.73 -5.17 -6.47
C GLN A 183 -20.51 -3.78 -5.87
N ASP A 184 -20.99 -3.59 -4.66
CA ASP A 184 -20.81 -2.34 -3.91
C ASP A 184 -19.47 -2.31 -3.15
N ILE A 185 -19.01 -1.12 -2.87
CA ILE A 185 -17.92 -0.88 -1.91
C ILE A 185 -18.41 -1.27 -0.51
N ASP A 186 -17.52 -1.86 0.28
CA ASP A 186 -17.79 -2.18 1.69
C ASP A 186 -18.34 -0.94 2.43
N PRO A 187 -19.52 -1.02 3.05
CA PRO A 187 -20.16 0.13 3.68
C PRO A 187 -19.44 0.68 4.91
N ARG A 188 -18.42 -0.03 5.42
CA ARG A 188 -17.55 0.49 6.49
C ARG A 188 -16.56 1.56 5.98
N LEU A 189 -16.38 1.68 4.67
CA LEU A 189 -15.50 2.68 4.06
C LEU A 189 -16.26 3.99 3.72
N PRO A 190 -15.61 5.16 3.85
CA PRO A 190 -14.22 5.34 4.28
C PRO A 190 -14.07 5.10 5.78
N LEU A 191 -12.95 4.50 6.18
CA LEU A 191 -12.59 4.43 7.60
C LEU A 191 -12.25 5.85 8.07
N ALA A 192 -12.96 6.31 9.10
CA ALA A 192 -12.67 7.59 9.71
C ALA A 192 -11.41 7.46 10.59
N VAL A 193 -10.54 8.45 10.53
CA VAL A 193 -9.52 8.64 11.55
C VAL A 193 -10.25 9.13 12.80
N ASP A 194 -10.28 8.33 13.85
CA ASP A 194 -10.88 8.72 15.13
C ASP A 194 -9.90 9.63 15.89
N ASP A 195 -9.97 10.93 15.60
CA ASP A 195 -9.17 11.96 16.27
C ASP A 195 -9.54 12.13 17.77
N SER A 196 -10.53 11.38 18.29
CA SER A 196 -11.03 11.53 19.65
C SER A 196 -10.28 10.69 20.70
N LYS A 197 -9.26 9.94 20.28
CA LYS A 197 -8.50 9.01 21.17
C LYS A 197 -7.02 9.35 21.32
N GLU A 198 -6.63 10.60 21.08
CA GLU A 198 -5.32 11.13 21.48
C GLU A 198 -5.33 11.67 22.90
#